data_ac18b39501bd541471899f2785fcddd3
#
_entry.id   ac18b39501bd541471899f2785fcddd3
#
_cell.length_a   1.000
_cell.length_b   1.000
_cell.length_c   1.000
_cell.angle_alpha   90.00
_cell.angle_beta   90.00
_cell.angle_gamma   90.00
#
_symmetry.space_group_name_H-M   'P 1'
#
loop_
_entity.id
_entity.type
_entity.pdbx_description
1 polymer ?
#
loop_
_entity_poly.entity_id
_entity_poly.type
_entity_poly.pdbx_seq_one_letter_code
_entity_poly.pdbx_strand_id
1 'polypeptide(L)'
;MAILELKDIHKSFRDNVVLDGIDLSVNKGDIIGIVGPSGTGKSTLLRSINLLERPEQGEIQFEDITIPLPLKSKDRKKVTELRKRIGMVFQRFYLFEHKTALQNVMEGLITVQKKSRQEAEKLALEALENVGLKAWQNHYPRHMSGGQQQRVAIARTLAMRPDIVLLDEPTSALDPELVTEVLTTIKQIAEQGYTMLLVSHEMDFVSKISTRVIFLDGGKIIEDGSPSEVFRHPKSDRAKEFFEKMNKLKEPDYFI
;
A
#
# COMPACT_ATOMS: atom_id res chain seq x y z
N MET A 1 8.92 8.61 -17.15
CA MET A 1 9.42 7.22 -17.25
C MET A 1 8.86 6.42 -16.11
N ALA A 2 8.37 5.21 -16.41
CA ALA A 2 7.87 4.32 -15.37
C ALA A 2 8.98 3.94 -14.39
N ILE A 3 8.70 4.03 -13.09
CA ILE A 3 9.58 3.57 -12.02
C ILE A 3 9.38 2.07 -11.77
N LEU A 4 8.16 1.57 -12.01
CA LEU A 4 7.79 0.16 -11.85
C LEU A 4 6.94 -0.28 -13.05
N GLU A 5 7.23 -1.45 -13.59
CA GLU A 5 6.39 -2.14 -14.58
C GLU A 5 6.17 -3.59 -14.17
N LEU A 6 4.92 -4.01 -14.21
CA LEU A 6 4.49 -5.39 -14.11
C LEU A 6 4.10 -5.84 -15.51
N LYS A 7 4.57 -7.02 -15.93
CA LYS A 7 4.27 -7.58 -17.26
C LYS A 7 3.78 -9.01 -17.11
N ASP A 8 2.57 -9.26 -17.58
CA ASP A 8 1.95 -10.57 -17.64
C ASP A 8 2.00 -11.32 -16.29
N ILE A 9 1.61 -10.65 -15.20
CA ILE A 9 1.69 -11.21 -13.86
C ILE A 9 0.53 -12.17 -13.62
N HIS A 10 0.86 -13.44 -13.33
CA HIS A 10 -0.11 -14.47 -12.96
C HIS A 10 0.14 -14.98 -11.55
N LYS A 11 -0.94 -15.10 -10.78
CA LYS A 11 -0.91 -15.64 -9.42
C LYS A 11 -2.11 -16.53 -9.15
N SER A 12 -1.83 -17.75 -8.71
CA SER A 12 -2.86 -18.70 -8.28
C SER A 12 -2.61 -19.17 -6.85
N PHE A 13 -3.67 -19.52 -6.15
CA PHE A 13 -3.65 -20.25 -4.90
C PHE A 13 -4.37 -21.58 -5.08
N ARG A 14 -3.61 -22.66 -5.17
CA ARG A 14 -4.10 -23.99 -5.61
C ARG A 14 -4.75 -23.85 -7.00
N ASP A 15 -6.04 -24.21 -7.13
CA ASP A 15 -6.78 -24.17 -8.38
C ASP A 15 -7.47 -22.82 -8.65
N ASN A 16 -7.36 -21.85 -7.73
CA ASN A 16 -8.00 -20.55 -7.87
C ASN A 16 -7.03 -19.52 -8.44
N VAL A 17 -7.28 -19.06 -9.67
CA VAL A 17 -6.56 -17.97 -10.32
C VAL A 17 -7.00 -16.65 -9.67
N VAL A 18 -6.05 -15.89 -9.15
CA VAL A 18 -6.30 -14.61 -8.44
C VAL A 18 -5.79 -13.42 -9.22
N LEU A 19 -4.68 -13.57 -9.95
CA LEU A 19 -4.20 -12.60 -10.93
C LEU A 19 -4.01 -13.34 -12.26
N ASP A 20 -4.53 -12.76 -13.34
CA ASP A 20 -4.59 -13.38 -14.65
C ASP A 20 -4.09 -12.41 -15.74
N GLY A 21 -2.77 -12.34 -15.91
CA GLY A 21 -2.14 -11.49 -16.92
C GLY A 21 -2.22 -10.01 -16.57
N ILE A 22 -1.74 -9.61 -15.38
CA ILE A 22 -1.73 -8.21 -14.97
C ILE A 22 -0.54 -7.48 -15.60
N ASP A 23 -0.87 -6.46 -16.40
CA ASP A 23 0.05 -5.44 -16.85
C ASP A 23 -0.22 -4.12 -16.12
N LEU A 24 0.82 -3.53 -15.52
CA LEU A 24 0.69 -2.26 -14.80
C LEU A 24 2.00 -1.46 -14.88
N SER A 25 1.92 -0.21 -15.28
CA SER A 25 3.02 0.74 -15.20
C SER A 25 2.75 1.81 -14.14
N VAL A 26 3.77 2.17 -13.37
CA VAL A 26 3.72 3.20 -12.33
C VAL A 26 4.79 4.23 -12.61
N ASN A 27 4.42 5.51 -12.72
CA ASN A 27 5.36 6.60 -12.86
C ASN A 27 5.73 7.20 -11.50
N LYS A 28 6.87 7.85 -11.44
CA LYS A 28 7.26 8.56 -10.21
C LYS A 28 6.26 9.68 -9.90
N GLY A 29 5.78 9.70 -8.67
CA GLY A 29 4.75 10.65 -8.21
C GLY A 29 3.31 10.19 -8.45
N ASP A 30 3.08 9.04 -9.10
CA ASP A 30 1.74 8.47 -9.22
C ASP A 30 1.21 8.06 -7.83
N ILE A 31 -0.05 8.37 -7.59
CA ILE A 31 -0.84 7.84 -6.47
C ILE A 31 -1.95 6.99 -7.08
N ILE A 32 -1.75 5.67 -7.06
CA ILE A 32 -2.66 4.73 -7.71
C ILE A 32 -3.60 4.10 -6.68
N GLY A 33 -4.89 4.41 -6.78
CA GLY A 33 -5.93 3.71 -6.04
C GLY A 33 -6.29 2.38 -6.70
N ILE A 34 -6.26 1.28 -5.94
CA ILE A 34 -6.67 -0.06 -6.39
C ILE A 34 -8.00 -0.38 -5.74
N VAL A 35 -9.06 -0.43 -6.55
CA VAL A 35 -10.43 -0.65 -6.09
C VAL A 35 -11.06 -1.87 -6.75
N GLY A 36 -12.16 -2.37 -6.21
CA GLY A 36 -12.89 -3.53 -6.72
C GLY A 36 -13.49 -4.39 -5.61
N PRO A 37 -14.29 -5.42 -5.93
CA PRO A 37 -14.94 -6.31 -4.97
C PRO A 37 -13.95 -6.98 -4.00
N SER A 38 -14.43 -7.45 -2.86
CA SER A 38 -13.62 -8.26 -1.94
C SER A 38 -13.22 -9.57 -2.60
N GLY A 39 -11.99 -10.03 -2.34
CA GLY A 39 -11.47 -11.29 -2.88
C GLY A 39 -10.99 -11.25 -4.34
N THR A 40 -11.01 -10.11 -5.02
CA THR A 40 -10.60 -10.00 -6.45
C THR A 40 -9.08 -9.91 -6.67
N GLY A 41 -8.26 -10.02 -5.62
CA GLY A 41 -6.80 -10.05 -5.76
C GLY A 41 -6.08 -8.72 -5.49
N LYS A 42 -6.75 -7.66 -5.01
CA LYS A 42 -6.14 -6.35 -4.75
C LYS A 42 -4.90 -6.42 -3.83
N SER A 43 -5.04 -7.02 -2.66
CA SER A 43 -3.92 -7.22 -1.72
C SER A 43 -2.87 -8.17 -2.28
N THR A 44 -3.28 -9.18 -3.06
CA THR A 44 -2.38 -10.10 -3.76
C THR A 44 -1.53 -9.34 -4.77
N LEU A 45 -2.12 -8.42 -5.54
CA LEU A 45 -1.40 -7.56 -6.48
C LEU A 45 -0.36 -6.70 -5.76
N LEU A 46 -0.75 -5.99 -4.68
CA LEU A 46 0.21 -5.20 -3.89
C LEU A 46 1.36 -6.06 -3.35
N ARG A 47 1.04 -7.23 -2.78
CA ARG A 47 2.05 -8.14 -2.22
C ARG A 47 2.90 -8.81 -3.29
N SER A 48 2.41 -8.89 -4.52
CA SER A 48 3.20 -9.38 -5.66
C SER A 48 4.24 -8.35 -6.11
N ILE A 49 3.95 -7.06 -6.01
CA ILE A 49 4.90 -5.99 -6.37
C ILE A 49 6.20 -6.08 -5.55
N ASN A 50 6.09 -6.33 -4.24
CA ASN A 50 7.27 -6.48 -3.39
C ASN A 50 7.68 -7.95 -3.16
N LEU A 51 7.06 -8.88 -3.92
CA LEU A 51 7.33 -10.32 -3.90
C LEU A 51 7.12 -10.99 -2.53
N LEU A 52 6.26 -10.41 -1.66
CA LEU A 52 5.74 -11.12 -0.48
C LEU A 52 4.86 -12.28 -0.92
N GLU A 53 3.95 -12.04 -1.87
CA GLU A 53 3.36 -13.09 -2.68
C GLU A 53 4.22 -13.28 -3.92
N ARG A 54 4.45 -14.53 -4.30
CA ARG A 54 5.31 -14.88 -5.43
C ARG A 54 4.43 -15.29 -6.60
N PRO A 55 4.32 -14.48 -7.66
CA PRO A 55 3.64 -14.89 -8.88
C PRO A 55 4.36 -16.05 -9.56
N GLU A 56 3.61 -16.84 -10.30
CA GLU A 56 4.12 -18.01 -11.03
C GLU A 56 4.63 -17.66 -12.42
N GLN A 57 4.19 -16.51 -12.99
CA GLN A 57 4.57 -16.07 -14.34
C GLN A 57 4.63 -14.55 -14.39
N GLY A 58 5.39 -14.05 -15.37
CA GLY A 58 5.51 -12.64 -15.70
C GLY A 58 6.89 -12.06 -15.42
N GLU A 59 6.97 -10.75 -15.37
CA GLU A 59 8.19 -10.00 -15.08
C GLU A 59 7.87 -8.76 -14.25
N ILE A 60 8.73 -8.46 -13.28
CA ILE A 60 8.72 -7.20 -12.53
C ILE A 60 9.97 -6.42 -12.92
N GLN A 61 9.77 -5.24 -13.48
CA GLN A 61 10.83 -4.28 -13.76
C GLN A 61 10.69 -3.08 -12.82
N PHE A 62 11.72 -2.83 -12.02
CA PHE A 62 11.79 -1.68 -11.13
C PHE A 62 13.08 -0.93 -11.44
N GLU A 63 12.97 0.20 -12.15
CA GLU A 63 14.10 0.95 -12.70
C GLU A 63 15.09 0.03 -13.43
N ASP A 64 16.30 -0.15 -12.88
CA ASP A 64 17.38 -1.01 -13.43
C ASP A 64 17.27 -2.49 -12.98
N ILE A 65 16.33 -2.81 -12.10
CA ILE A 65 16.14 -4.17 -11.55
C ILE A 65 15.06 -4.89 -12.37
N THR A 66 15.43 -5.93 -13.09
CA THR A 66 14.48 -6.83 -13.77
C THR A 66 14.47 -8.18 -13.09
N ILE A 67 13.28 -8.63 -12.69
CA ILE A 67 13.05 -9.89 -11.97
C ILE A 67 12.06 -10.73 -12.78
N PRO A 68 12.53 -11.75 -13.52
CA PRO A 68 11.66 -12.70 -14.19
C PRO A 68 11.01 -13.65 -13.20
N LEU A 69 9.82 -14.11 -13.50
CA LEU A 69 9.07 -15.08 -12.72
C LEU A 69 8.92 -16.41 -13.48
N PRO A 70 8.88 -17.54 -12.79
CA PRO A 70 9.00 -17.69 -11.33
C PRO A 70 10.40 -17.40 -10.81
N LEU A 71 10.47 -16.96 -9.54
CA LEU A 71 11.73 -16.59 -8.89
C LEU A 71 12.74 -17.76 -8.86
N LYS A 72 13.99 -17.48 -9.23
CA LYS A 72 15.11 -18.41 -9.12
C LYS A 72 16.04 -18.02 -7.97
N SER A 73 16.84 -18.96 -7.50
CA SER A 73 17.79 -18.70 -6.39
C SER A 73 18.76 -17.56 -6.66
N LYS A 74 19.14 -17.32 -7.91
CA LYS A 74 20.01 -16.22 -8.34
C LYS A 74 19.36 -14.82 -8.16
N ASP A 75 18.02 -14.75 -8.09
CA ASP A 75 17.29 -13.47 -8.03
C ASP A 75 17.18 -12.93 -6.61
N ARG A 76 17.61 -13.69 -5.57
CA ARG A 76 17.50 -13.29 -4.15
C ARG A 76 18.08 -11.90 -3.86
N LYS A 77 19.22 -11.55 -4.47
CA LYS A 77 19.84 -10.21 -4.29
C LYS A 77 18.96 -9.11 -4.85
N LYS A 78 18.41 -9.31 -6.06
CA LYS A 78 17.48 -8.36 -6.71
C LYS A 78 16.22 -8.16 -5.88
N VAL A 79 15.62 -9.24 -5.36
CA VAL A 79 14.47 -9.18 -4.45
C VAL A 79 14.80 -8.39 -3.18
N THR A 80 15.98 -8.57 -2.61
CA THR A 80 16.40 -7.83 -1.43
C THR A 80 16.54 -6.33 -1.73
N GLU A 81 17.13 -5.97 -2.85
CA GLU A 81 17.25 -4.56 -3.27
C GLU A 81 15.89 -3.93 -3.57
N LEU A 82 15.00 -4.66 -4.27
CA LEU A 82 13.63 -4.23 -4.52
C LEU A 82 12.92 -3.90 -3.18
N ARG A 83 12.97 -4.80 -2.20
CA ARG A 83 12.32 -4.64 -0.89
C ARG A 83 12.88 -3.51 -0.03
N LYS A 84 14.11 -3.09 -0.24
CA LYS A 84 14.67 -1.91 0.43
C LYS A 84 14.08 -0.61 -0.09
N ARG A 85 13.65 -0.61 -1.36
CA ARG A 85 13.19 0.56 -2.08
C ARG A 85 11.66 0.64 -2.21
N ILE A 86 10.95 -0.47 -2.00
CA ILE A 86 9.48 -0.54 -1.98
C ILE A 86 9.03 -0.85 -0.55
N GLY A 87 8.54 0.18 0.13
CA GLY A 87 7.99 0.06 1.48
C GLY A 87 6.55 -0.46 1.46
N MET A 88 6.14 -1.16 2.52
CA MET A 88 4.78 -1.65 2.65
C MET A 88 4.21 -1.40 4.04
N VAL A 89 2.99 -0.87 4.06
CA VAL A 89 2.13 -0.71 5.23
C VAL A 89 0.99 -1.70 5.10
N PHE A 90 0.75 -2.49 6.15
CA PHE A 90 -0.23 -3.57 6.16
C PHE A 90 -1.50 -3.17 6.90
N GLN A 91 -2.56 -3.90 6.67
CA GLN A 91 -3.82 -3.83 7.42
C GLN A 91 -3.61 -4.02 8.92
N ARG A 92 -2.83 -5.04 9.32
CA ARG A 92 -2.33 -5.22 10.68
C ARG A 92 -1.00 -4.50 10.82
N PHE A 93 -0.79 -3.84 11.94
CA PHE A 93 0.34 -2.92 12.15
C PHE A 93 1.71 -3.61 12.14
N TYR A 94 1.76 -4.89 12.56
CA TYR A 94 2.97 -5.72 12.67
C TYR A 94 4.12 -4.99 13.37
N LEU A 95 3.81 -4.31 14.47
CA LEU A 95 4.82 -3.71 15.32
C LEU A 95 5.49 -4.78 16.19
N PHE A 96 6.74 -4.54 16.51
CA PHE A 96 7.45 -5.34 17.50
C PHE A 96 6.95 -4.98 18.90
N GLU A 97 6.18 -5.84 19.54
CA GLU A 97 5.51 -5.61 20.82
C GLU A 97 6.48 -5.29 21.98
N HIS A 98 7.71 -5.85 21.91
CA HIS A 98 8.77 -5.65 22.89
C HIS A 98 9.64 -4.41 22.62
N LYS A 99 9.29 -3.58 21.63
CA LYS A 99 9.98 -2.35 21.24
C LYS A 99 9.06 -1.14 21.38
N THR A 100 9.63 -0.01 21.79
CA THR A 100 8.90 1.27 21.80
C THR A 100 8.59 1.73 20.38
N ALA A 101 7.76 2.77 20.22
CA ALA A 101 7.49 3.38 18.92
C ALA A 101 8.79 3.82 18.21
N LEU A 102 9.67 4.50 18.93
CA LEU A 102 11.00 4.91 18.42
C LEU A 102 11.83 3.70 17.96
N GLN A 103 11.91 2.68 18.78
CA GLN A 103 12.70 1.47 18.47
C GLN A 103 12.10 0.69 17.29
N ASN A 104 10.77 0.70 17.13
CA ASN A 104 10.11 0.11 15.96
C ASN A 104 10.54 0.82 14.66
N VAL A 105 10.61 2.14 14.68
CA VAL A 105 11.02 2.93 13.51
C VAL A 105 12.52 2.79 13.25
N MET A 106 13.36 2.74 14.28
CA MET A 106 14.81 2.57 14.16
C MET A 106 15.23 1.21 13.58
N GLU A 107 14.40 0.18 13.73
CA GLU A 107 14.79 -1.20 13.42
C GLU A 107 15.32 -1.39 12.00
N GLY A 108 14.58 -0.94 11.00
CA GLY A 108 14.98 -1.05 9.60
C GLY A 108 16.23 -0.23 9.29
N LEU A 109 16.36 0.94 9.88
CA LEU A 109 17.52 1.82 9.70
C LEU A 109 18.82 1.15 10.18
N ILE A 110 18.77 0.47 11.33
CA ILE A 110 19.92 -0.21 11.92
C ILE A 110 20.19 -1.55 11.20
N THR A 111 19.15 -2.39 11.07
CA THR A 111 19.34 -3.78 10.62
C THR A 111 19.53 -3.91 9.12
N VAL A 112 18.82 -3.09 8.32
CA VAL A 112 18.84 -3.14 6.86
C VAL A 112 19.77 -2.09 6.27
N GLN A 113 19.64 -0.82 6.68
CA GLN A 113 20.46 0.27 6.14
C GLN A 113 21.83 0.42 6.83
N LYS A 114 22.08 -0.35 7.91
CA LYS A 114 23.35 -0.33 8.66
C LYS A 114 23.76 1.04 9.20
N LYS A 115 22.77 1.90 9.49
CA LYS A 115 23.00 3.22 10.08
C LYS A 115 23.49 3.10 11.53
N SER A 116 24.26 4.09 11.96
CA SER A 116 24.62 4.21 13.37
C SER A 116 23.37 4.43 14.23
N ARG A 117 23.44 4.06 15.51
CA ARG A 117 22.32 4.25 16.44
C ARG A 117 21.88 5.71 16.54
N GLN A 118 22.82 6.64 16.58
CA GLN A 118 22.53 8.08 16.64
C GLN A 118 21.82 8.59 15.39
N GLU A 119 22.29 8.18 14.20
CA GLU A 119 21.66 8.54 12.93
C GLU A 119 20.26 7.93 12.80
N ALA A 120 20.10 6.65 13.18
CA ALA A 120 18.82 5.96 13.16
C ALA A 120 17.81 6.62 14.12
N GLU A 121 18.24 7.01 15.32
CA GLU A 121 17.41 7.70 16.30
C GLU A 121 16.94 9.06 15.78
N LYS A 122 17.83 9.87 15.21
CA LYS A 122 17.47 11.16 14.60
C LYS A 122 16.40 10.99 13.50
N LEU A 123 16.63 10.09 12.55
CA LEU A 123 15.70 9.83 11.45
C LEU A 123 14.35 9.27 11.93
N ALA A 124 14.38 8.41 12.95
CA ALA A 124 13.19 7.85 13.53
C ALA A 124 12.36 8.90 14.28
N LEU A 125 12.99 9.82 14.98
CA LEU A 125 12.32 10.96 15.63
C LEU A 125 11.67 11.88 14.59
N GLU A 126 12.37 12.21 13.51
CA GLU A 126 11.81 12.98 12.39
C GLU A 126 10.59 12.26 11.77
N ALA A 127 10.69 10.95 11.55
CA ALA A 127 9.57 10.17 11.01
C ALA A 127 8.36 10.10 11.94
N LEU A 128 8.58 9.97 13.26
CA LEU A 128 7.50 10.01 14.26
C LEU A 128 6.85 11.40 14.36
N GLU A 129 7.64 12.47 14.23
CA GLU A 129 7.12 13.84 14.20
C GLU A 129 6.22 14.07 12.98
N ASN A 130 6.63 13.59 11.81
CA ASN A 130 5.87 13.69 10.56
C ASN A 130 4.47 12.99 10.62
N VAL A 131 4.31 12.01 11.50
CA VAL A 131 3.01 11.35 11.74
C VAL A 131 2.33 11.80 13.04
N GLY A 132 2.83 12.87 13.68
CA GLY A 132 2.25 13.45 14.91
C GLY A 132 2.43 12.62 16.16
N LEU A 133 3.46 11.74 16.22
CA LEU A 133 3.66 10.80 17.32
C LEU A 133 4.97 11.02 18.12
N LYS A 134 5.60 12.17 18.01
CA LYS A 134 6.85 12.49 18.75
C LYS A 134 6.71 12.29 20.26
N ALA A 135 5.58 12.72 20.84
CA ALA A 135 5.30 12.54 22.27
C ALA A 135 5.16 11.07 22.69
N TRP A 136 4.87 10.17 21.73
CA TRP A 136 4.64 8.75 21.97
C TRP A 136 5.88 7.87 21.74
N GLN A 137 7.04 8.46 21.45
CA GLN A 137 8.26 7.76 21.08
C GLN A 137 8.69 6.64 22.03
N ASN A 138 8.44 6.82 23.34
CA ASN A 138 8.82 5.89 24.39
C ASN A 138 7.70 4.88 24.77
N HIS A 139 6.54 4.94 24.11
CA HIS A 139 5.42 4.03 24.40
C HIS A 139 5.59 2.72 23.62
N TYR A 140 5.15 1.62 24.25
CA TYR A 140 5.06 0.31 23.65
C TYR A 140 3.71 0.17 22.91
N PRO A 141 3.62 -0.68 21.85
CA PRO A 141 2.38 -0.87 21.09
C PRO A 141 1.15 -1.13 21.95
N ARG A 142 1.26 -1.96 22.98
CA ARG A 142 0.15 -2.29 23.91
C ARG A 142 -0.43 -1.08 24.65
N HIS A 143 0.27 0.04 24.70
CA HIS A 143 -0.17 1.28 25.36
C HIS A 143 -0.56 2.37 24.35
N MET A 144 -0.80 1.97 23.09
CA MET A 144 -1.14 2.86 21.99
C MET A 144 -2.46 2.45 21.36
N SER A 145 -3.26 3.42 20.92
CA SER A 145 -4.47 3.15 20.14
C SER A 145 -4.12 2.49 18.79
N GLY A 146 -5.09 1.83 18.14
CA GLY A 146 -4.90 1.25 16.80
C GLY A 146 -4.43 2.27 15.77
N GLY A 147 -5.02 3.48 15.78
CA GLY A 147 -4.60 4.57 14.89
C GLY A 147 -3.18 5.05 15.16
N GLN A 148 -2.75 5.10 16.43
CA GLN A 148 -1.36 5.41 16.79
C GLN A 148 -0.41 4.30 16.33
N GLN A 149 -0.77 3.04 16.53
CA GLN A 149 0.05 1.91 16.06
C GLN A 149 0.20 1.91 14.55
N GLN A 150 -0.87 2.19 13.81
CA GLN A 150 -0.81 2.30 12.34
C GLN A 150 0.08 3.46 11.89
N ARG A 151 0.00 4.60 12.55
CA ARG A 151 0.88 5.73 12.24
C ARG A 151 2.36 5.43 12.56
N VAL A 152 2.66 4.64 13.60
CA VAL A 152 4.03 4.13 13.84
C VAL A 152 4.47 3.20 12.71
N ALA A 153 3.60 2.31 12.21
CA ALA A 153 3.90 1.44 11.08
C ALA A 153 4.19 2.24 9.78
N ILE A 154 3.42 3.31 9.56
CA ILE A 154 3.66 4.26 8.47
C ILE A 154 5.03 4.95 8.67
N ALA A 155 5.31 5.52 9.86
CA ALA A 155 6.58 6.17 10.15
C ALA A 155 7.77 5.22 9.95
N ARG A 156 7.66 3.96 10.39
CA ARG A 156 8.67 2.92 10.17
C ARG A 156 8.96 2.68 8.69
N THR A 157 7.92 2.69 7.87
CA THR A 157 8.06 2.52 6.41
C THR A 157 8.74 3.74 5.78
N LEU A 158 8.28 4.95 6.12
CA LEU A 158 8.80 6.20 5.55
C LEU A 158 10.23 6.52 5.98
N ALA A 159 10.63 6.15 7.22
CA ALA A 159 11.98 6.33 7.72
C ALA A 159 13.03 5.66 6.82
N MET A 160 12.66 4.58 6.15
CA MET A 160 13.51 3.88 5.18
C MET A 160 13.70 4.65 3.87
N ARG A 161 12.95 5.73 3.63
CA ARG A 161 12.92 6.54 2.40
C ARG A 161 12.69 5.69 1.16
N PRO A 162 11.57 4.96 1.08
CA PRO A 162 11.27 4.13 -0.07
C PRO A 162 10.96 4.99 -1.30
N ASP A 163 11.22 4.46 -2.49
CA ASP A 163 10.82 5.07 -3.77
C ASP A 163 9.33 4.88 -4.04
N ILE A 164 8.74 3.77 -3.57
CA ILE A 164 7.31 3.46 -3.66
C ILE A 164 6.80 3.02 -2.28
N VAL A 165 5.62 3.52 -1.89
CA VAL A 165 4.89 3.10 -0.68
C VAL A 165 3.65 2.31 -1.09
N LEU A 166 3.56 1.06 -0.65
CA LEU A 166 2.39 0.20 -0.81
C LEU A 166 1.54 0.25 0.47
N LEU A 167 0.24 0.52 0.34
CA LEU A 167 -0.70 0.63 1.45
C LEU A 167 -1.81 -0.40 1.25
N ASP A 168 -1.77 -1.48 2.03
CA ASP A 168 -2.73 -2.59 1.96
C ASP A 168 -3.79 -2.45 3.05
N GLU A 169 -4.92 -1.82 2.71
CA GLU A 169 -6.07 -1.57 3.60
C GLU A 169 -5.66 -0.96 4.97
N PRO A 170 -4.98 0.18 5.00
CA PRO A 170 -4.34 0.70 6.21
C PRO A 170 -5.30 1.11 7.33
N THR A 171 -6.61 1.14 7.06
CA THR A 171 -7.64 1.56 8.02
C THR A 171 -8.63 0.46 8.39
N SER A 172 -8.64 -0.69 7.70
CA SER A 172 -9.68 -1.71 7.86
C SER A 172 -9.67 -2.45 9.22
N ALA A 173 -8.57 -2.35 9.98
CA ALA A 173 -8.46 -2.91 11.33
C ALA A 173 -8.69 -1.87 12.44
N LEU A 174 -9.21 -0.68 12.10
CA LEU A 174 -9.40 0.44 13.02
C LEU A 174 -10.87 0.68 13.31
N ASP A 175 -11.15 1.16 14.51
CA ASP A 175 -12.44 1.73 14.83
C ASP A 175 -12.71 2.98 13.98
N PRO A 176 -13.97 3.26 13.58
CA PRO A 176 -14.30 4.39 12.71
C PRO A 176 -13.78 5.75 13.18
N GLU A 177 -13.73 5.98 14.49
CA GLU A 177 -13.21 7.21 15.09
C GLU A 177 -11.71 7.44 14.80
N LEU A 178 -10.94 6.35 14.64
CA LEU A 178 -9.49 6.41 14.41
C LEU A 178 -9.11 6.46 12.93
N VAL A 179 -10.04 6.15 12.03
CA VAL A 179 -9.81 6.11 10.57
C VAL A 179 -9.34 7.47 10.06
N THR A 180 -10.02 8.55 10.47
CA THR A 180 -9.75 9.91 9.99
C THR A 180 -8.31 10.35 10.26
N GLU A 181 -7.74 10.01 11.42
CA GLU A 181 -6.36 10.38 11.76
C GLU A 181 -5.34 9.71 10.83
N VAL A 182 -5.56 8.43 10.51
CA VAL A 182 -4.67 7.67 9.61
C VAL A 182 -4.81 8.16 8.18
N LEU A 183 -6.03 8.40 7.69
CA LEU A 183 -6.27 8.95 6.35
C LEU A 183 -5.64 10.35 6.19
N THR A 184 -5.73 11.20 7.22
CA THR A 184 -5.07 12.50 7.23
C THR A 184 -3.55 12.38 7.09
N THR A 185 -2.95 11.44 7.82
CA THR A 185 -1.51 11.14 7.71
C THR A 185 -1.14 10.67 6.30
N ILE A 186 -1.93 9.76 5.71
CA ILE A 186 -1.68 9.26 4.34
C ILE A 186 -1.82 10.41 3.32
N LYS A 187 -2.79 11.30 3.49
CA LYS A 187 -2.94 12.49 2.63
C LYS A 187 -1.70 13.40 2.70
N GLN A 188 -1.19 13.68 3.90
CA GLN A 188 0.03 14.48 4.08
C GLN A 188 1.25 13.86 3.36
N ILE A 189 1.37 12.53 3.39
CA ILE A 189 2.43 11.80 2.68
C ILE A 189 2.25 11.93 1.16
N ALA A 190 1.01 11.82 0.67
CA ALA A 190 0.69 12.02 -0.74
C ALA A 190 1.09 13.42 -1.22
N GLU A 191 0.80 14.47 -0.42
CA GLU A 191 1.15 15.86 -0.70
C GLU A 191 2.67 16.12 -0.69
N GLN A 192 3.47 15.26 -0.05
CA GLN A 192 4.93 15.29 -0.08
C GLN A 192 5.53 14.69 -1.37
N GLY A 193 4.69 14.18 -2.29
CA GLY A 193 5.11 13.68 -3.60
C GLY A 193 5.62 12.24 -3.62
N TYR A 194 5.29 11.43 -2.61
CA TYR A 194 5.59 10.01 -2.64
C TYR A 194 4.84 9.29 -3.75
N THR A 195 5.49 8.34 -4.42
CA THR A 195 4.82 7.38 -5.31
C THR A 195 4.12 6.33 -4.46
N MET A 196 2.83 6.12 -4.68
CA MET A 196 2.02 5.27 -3.80
C MET A 196 1.07 4.37 -4.58
N LEU A 197 0.87 3.14 -4.09
CA LEU A 197 -0.24 2.28 -4.50
C LEU A 197 -1.06 1.95 -3.23
N LEU A 198 -2.35 2.20 -3.30
CA LEU A 198 -3.27 2.13 -2.16
C LEU A 198 -4.44 1.21 -2.45
N VAL A 199 -4.61 0.15 -1.65
CA VAL A 199 -5.88 -0.59 -1.53
C VAL A 199 -6.65 -0.02 -0.34
N SER A 200 -7.87 0.44 -0.56
CA SER A 200 -8.73 0.93 0.52
C SER A 200 -10.20 0.75 0.15
N HIS A 201 -11.04 0.60 1.18
CA HIS A 201 -12.49 0.64 1.07
C HIS A 201 -13.07 2.06 1.23
N GLU A 202 -12.23 3.03 1.58
CA GLU A 202 -12.59 4.45 1.74
C GLU A 202 -12.62 5.15 0.36
N MET A 203 -13.65 4.87 -0.45
CA MET A 203 -13.71 5.31 -1.86
C MET A 203 -13.62 6.82 -2.02
N ASP A 204 -14.25 7.59 -1.11
CA ASP A 204 -14.19 9.05 -1.14
C ASP A 204 -12.77 9.57 -0.91
N PHE A 205 -12.02 8.89 -0.05
CA PHE A 205 -10.62 9.18 0.18
C PHE A 205 -9.77 8.84 -1.03
N VAL A 206 -9.92 7.61 -1.57
CA VAL A 206 -9.20 7.19 -2.79
C VAL A 206 -9.46 8.15 -3.93
N SER A 207 -10.72 8.54 -4.16
CA SER A 207 -11.10 9.50 -5.22
C SER A 207 -10.43 10.86 -5.07
N LYS A 208 -10.18 11.31 -3.84
CA LYS A 208 -9.59 12.64 -3.56
C LYS A 208 -8.08 12.69 -3.66
N ILE A 209 -7.39 11.61 -3.30
CA ILE A 209 -5.91 11.62 -3.24
C ILE A 209 -5.26 11.01 -4.46
N SER A 210 -5.95 10.09 -5.16
CA SER A 210 -5.34 9.35 -6.27
C SER A 210 -5.19 10.22 -7.52
N THR A 211 -4.06 10.08 -8.19
CA THR A 211 -3.84 10.62 -9.54
C THR A 211 -4.40 9.68 -10.61
N ARG A 212 -4.48 8.39 -10.27
CA ARG A 212 -4.96 7.31 -11.15
C ARG A 212 -5.65 6.24 -10.31
N VAL A 213 -6.66 5.61 -10.88
CA VAL A 213 -7.41 4.54 -10.23
C VAL A 213 -7.47 3.35 -11.18
N ILE A 214 -7.23 2.15 -10.64
CA ILE A 214 -7.46 0.88 -11.33
C ILE A 214 -8.59 0.12 -10.64
N PHE A 215 -9.52 -0.42 -11.44
CA PHE A 215 -10.58 -1.30 -10.98
C PHE A 215 -10.20 -2.75 -11.29
N LEU A 216 -10.00 -3.55 -10.26
CA LEU A 216 -9.59 -4.96 -10.34
C LEU A 216 -10.81 -5.86 -10.10
N ASP A 217 -11.12 -6.71 -11.06
CA ASP A 217 -12.15 -7.77 -10.93
C ASP A 217 -11.77 -9.01 -11.73
N GLY A 218 -12.14 -10.20 -11.23
CA GLY A 218 -11.82 -11.47 -11.88
C GLY A 218 -10.34 -11.69 -12.18
N GLY A 219 -9.46 -11.13 -11.36
CA GLY A 219 -8.00 -11.22 -11.54
C GLY A 219 -7.44 -10.31 -12.64
N LYS A 220 -8.22 -9.41 -13.21
CA LYS A 220 -7.82 -8.50 -14.31
C LYS A 220 -8.05 -7.04 -13.96
N ILE A 221 -7.24 -6.15 -14.53
CA ILE A 221 -7.51 -4.71 -14.51
C ILE A 221 -8.60 -4.45 -15.57
N ILE A 222 -9.80 -4.10 -15.11
CA ILE A 222 -10.97 -3.85 -15.98
C ILE A 222 -11.07 -2.36 -16.34
N GLU A 223 -10.71 -1.47 -15.41
CA GLU A 223 -10.65 -0.03 -15.66
C GLU A 223 -9.32 0.50 -15.19
N ASP A 224 -8.83 1.49 -15.90
CA ASP A 224 -7.58 2.20 -15.61
C ASP A 224 -7.71 3.64 -16.14
N GLY A 225 -7.71 4.60 -15.24
CA GLY A 225 -7.93 5.99 -15.62
C GLY A 225 -7.85 6.96 -14.45
N SER A 226 -8.22 8.22 -14.71
CA SER A 226 -8.37 9.23 -13.65
C SER A 226 -9.50 8.83 -12.68
N PRO A 227 -9.47 9.35 -11.43
CA PRO A 227 -10.57 9.11 -10.49
C PRO A 227 -11.94 9.49 -11.06
N SER A 228 -12.03 10.58 -11.85
CA SER A 228 -13.29 10.99 -12.47
C SER A 228 -13.78 9.98 -13.51
N GLU A 229 -12.89 9.43 -14.32
CA GLU A 229 -13.26 8.41 -15.32
C GLU A 229 -13.74 7.13 -14.65
N VAL A 230 -12.99 6.59 -13.68
CA VAL A 230 -13.30 5.29 -13.08
C VAL A 230 -14.52 5.36 -12.13
N PHE A 231 -14.63 6.41 -11.30
CA PHE A 231 -15.71 6.49 -10.31
C PHE A 231 -17.03 7.07 -10.86
N ARG A 232 -16.96 8.04 -11.82
CA ARG A 232 -18.15 8.73 -12.30
C ARG A 232 -18.59 8.28 -13.69
N HIS A 233 -17.64 7.86 -14.52
CA HIS A 233 -17.88 7.51 -15.93
C HIS A 233 -17.23 6.17 -16.28
N PRO A 234 -17.45 5.09 -15.48
CA PRO A 234 -16.89 3.79 -15.76
C PRO A 234 -17.35 3.27 -17.13
N LYS A 235 -16.43 2.69 -17.88
CA LYS A 235 -16.70 2.17 -19.23
C LYS A 235 -17.31 0.77 -19.18
N SER A 236 -16.80 -0.08 -18.30
CA SER A 236 -17.26 -1.47 -18.17
C SER A 236 -18.55 -1.55 -17.37
N ASP A 237 -19.45 -2.44 -17.78
CA ASP A 237 -20.71 -2.67 -17.06
C ASP A 237 -20.44 -3.20 -15.65
N ARG A 238 -19.38 -3.97 -15.47
CA ARG A 238 -18.99 -4.51 -14.18
C ARG A 238 -18.59 -3.42 -13.16
N ALA A 239 -17.85 -2.42 -13.60
CA ALA A 239 -17.49 -1.28 -12.75
C ALA A 239 -18.72 -0.42 -12.44
N LYS A 240 -19.61 -0.17 -13.43
CA LYS A 240 -20.89 0.54 -13.23
C LYS A 240 -21.70 -0.13 -12.12
N GLU A 241 -21.96 -1.44 -12.27
CA GLU A 241 -22.71 -2.22 -11.28
C GLU A 241 -22.10 -2.14 -9.87
N PHE A 242 -20.77 -2.22 -9.78
CA PHE A 242 -20.07 -2.12 -8.50
C PHE A 242 -20.26 -0.76 -7.84
N PHE A 243 -20.03 0.34 -8.56
CA PHE A 243 -20.13 1.70 -8.00
C PHE A 243 -21.57 2.10 -7.72
N GLU A 244 -22.55 1.66 -8.53
CA GLU A 244 -23.97 1.87 -8.25
C GLU A 244 -24.40 1.20 -6.95
N LYS A 245 -23.98 -0.05 -6.71
CA LYS A 245 -24.26 -0.74 -5.45
C LYS A 245 -23.64 -0.02 -4.25
N MET A 246 -22.42 0.46 -4.39
CA MET A 246 -21.76 1.21 -3.32
C MET A 246 -22.45 2.54 -3.00
N ASN A 247 -22.90 3.27 -4.02
CA ASN A 247 -23.63 4.53 -3.84
C ASN A 247 -24.98 4.31 -3.15
N LYS A 248 -25.72 3.27 -3.53
CA LYS A 248 -26.99 2.89 -2.86
C LYS A 248 -26.80 2.52 -1.37
N LEU A 249 -25.68 1.95 -1.00
CA LEU A 249 -25.40 1.63 0.40
C LEU A 249 -25.06 2.88 1.24
N LYS A 250 -24.66 3.99 0.60
CA LYS A 250 -24.40 5.28 1.27
C LYS A 250 -25.66 6.13 1.49
N GLU A 251 -26.71 5.89 0.70
CA GLU A 251 -28.04 6.48 0.88
C GLU A 251 -28.96 5.41 1.50
N PRO A 252 -29.03 5.29 2.83
CA PRO A 252 -29.99 4.37 3.42
C PRO A 252 -31.40 4.91 3.12
N ASP A 253 -32.20 4.12 2.40
CA ASP A 253 -33.64 4.32 2.25
C ASP A 253 -34.30 4.14 3.64
N TYR A 254 -34.22 5.17 4.48
CA TYR A 254 -35.13 5.28 5.62
C TYR A 254 -36.47 5.81 5.10
N PHE A 255 -37.25 4.97 4.44
CA PHE A 255 -38.69 5.16 4.39
C PHE A 255 -39.26 4.68 5.72
N ILE A 256 -39.65 5.64 6.56
CA ILE A 256 -40.56 5.44 7.68
C ILE A 256 -41.99 5.36 7.12
#